data_7a57f9c8c7a22b7b3213c73a7c745e7c
#
_entry.id   7a57f9c8c7a22b7b3213c73a7c745e7c
#
_cell.length_a   1.000
_cell.length_b   1.000
_cell.length_c   1.000
_cell.angle_alpha   90.00
_cell.angle_beta   90.00
_cell.angle_gamma   90.00
#
_symmetry.space_group_name_H-M   'P 1'
#
loop_
_entity.id
_entity.type
_entity.pdbx_description
1 polymer ?
#
loop_
_entity_poly.entity_id
_entity_poly.type
_entity_poly.pdbx_seq_one_letter_code
_entity_poly.pdbx_strand_id
1 'polypeptide(L)'
;MFYIQEGKIKVTVVSKQGKEAVVAIMGKDEFLGEGCLIGQPLRLATASAMTDCVTMRVEKVEMERVLRDEPEFSKMFVSHILERNARVEEDLVDQLFNSTEKRLARALLLLANFGENGHTEPIKSKITQQMLAEMIGTTRTRVSRFMNQFRSLGYIDYNGHLEVHRSLLNIFLGDQPNTIEAAAMKSAAIKRKQESVPFSTQRKMVRREIQKRPVQ
;
A
#
# COMPACT_ATOMS: atom_id res chain seq x y z
N MET A 1 9.77 -14.70 5.84
CA MET A 1 9.12 -13.50 5.30
C MET A 1 9.36 -13.39 3.79
N PHE A 2 8.71 -12.45 3.12
CA PHE A 2 8.87 -12.23 1.68
C PHE A 2 9.19 -10.77 1.41
N TYR A 3 10.06 -10.53 0.43
CA TYR A 3 10.36 -9.22 -0.14
C TYR A 3 9.78 -9.16 -1.54
N ILE A 4 8.98 -8.15 -1.84
CA ILE A 4 8.30 -7.99 -3.13
C ILE A 4 9.25 -7.24 -4.07
N GLN A 5 9.70 -7.91 -5.14
CA GLN A 5 10.57 -7.33 -6.15
C GLN A 5 9.77 -6.68 -7.26
N GLU A 6 8.65 -7.29 -7.64
CA GLU A 6 7.73 -6.82 -8.69
C GLU A 6 6.30 -7.24 -8.39
N GLY A 7 5.35 -6.46 -8.91
CA GLY A 7 3.92 -6.74 -8.81
C GLY A 7 3.23 -6.10 -7.61
N LYS A 8 1.96 -6.44 -7.43
CA LYS A 8 1.11 -5.98 -6.32
C LYS A 8 0.46 -7.17 -5.62
N ILE A 9 0.47 -7.16 -4.31
CA ILE A 9 -0.10 -8.19 -3.43
C ILE A 9 -1.16 -7.56 -2.55
N LYS A 10 -2.36 -8.15 -2.55
CA LYS A 10 -3.47 -7.82 -1.66
C LYS A 10 -3.35 -8.63 -0.37
N VAL A 11 -3.46 -7.97 0.77
CA VAL A 11 -3.50 -8.60 2.10
C VAL A 11 -4.91 -8.48 2.65
N THR A 12 -5.55 -9.61 2.94
CA THR A 12 -6.94 -9.69 3.41
C THR A 12 -7.03 -10.39 4.76
N VAL A 13 -8.00 -9.94 5.55
CA VAL A 13 -8.44 -10.62 6.77
C VAL A 13 -9.89 -11.05 6.60
N VAL A 14 -10.26 -12.15 7.28
CA VAL A 14 -11.62 -12.68 7.25
C VAL A 14 -12.20 -12.60 8.66
N SER A 15 -13.37 -12.00 8.80
CA SER A 15 -14.10 -11.97 10.07
C SER A 15 -14.68 -13.35 10.41
N LYS A 16 -15.09 -13.53 11.69
CA LYS A 16 -15.79 -14.75 12.12
C LYS A 16 -17.08 -15.03 11.34
N GLN A 17 -17.69 -13.99 10.75
CA GLN A 17 -18.90 -14.13 9.91
C GLN A 17 -18.57 -14.33 8.42
N GLY A 18 -17.32 -14.58 8.06
CA GLY A 18 -16.89 -14.81 6.67
C GLY A 18 -16.77 -13.53 5.80
N LYS A 19 -16.86 -12.33 6.39
CA LYS A 19 -16.63 -11.09 5.65
C LYS A 19 -15.14 -10.87 5.45
N GLU A 20 -14.75 -10.63 4.21
CA GLU A 20 -13.38 -10.23 3.86
C GLU A 20 -13.20 -8.72 3.94
N ALA A 21 -12.02 -8.30 4.40
CA ALA A 21 -11.55 -6.92 4.34
C ALA A 21 -10.12 -6.88 3.82
N VAL A 22 -9.84 -5.95 2.93
CA VAL A 22 -8.47 -5.65 2.49
C VAL A 22 -7.84 -4.72 3.51
N VAL A 23 -6.77 -5.18 4.14
CA VAL A 23 -6.04 -4.42 5.16
C VAL A 23 -4.78 -3.76 4.63
N ALA A 24 -4.25 -4.24 3.47
CA ALA A 24 -3.16 -3.59 2.78
C ALA A 24 -3.10 -4.01 1.31
N ILE A 25 -2.60 -3.13 0.45
CA ILE A 25 -2.07 -3.45 -0.88
C ILE A 25 -0.59 -3.13 -0.86
N MET A 26 0.21 -4.16 -1.05
CA MET A 26 1.67 -4.08 -0.99
C MET A 26 2.25 -4.15 -2.38
N GLY A 27 3.28 -3.37 -2.62
CA GLY A 27 3.92 -3.28 -3.92
C GLY A 27 5.41 -3.60 -3.87
N LYS A 28 6.10 -3.18 -4.92
CA LYS A 28 7.54 -3.33 -5.04
C LYS A 28 8.25 -2.69 -3.84
N ASP A 29 9.33 -3.35 -3.42
CA ASP A 29 10.23 -2.93 -2.34
C ASP A 29 9.60 -3.01 -0.92
N GLU A 30 8.44 -3.68 -0.77
CA GLU A 30 7.81 -3.92 0.52
C GLU A 30 8.07 -5.34 1.05
N PHE A 31 8.01 -5.46 2.40
CA PHE A 31 8.18 -6.72 3.11
C PHE A 31 6.84 -7.26 3.58
N LEU A 32 6.65 -8.57 3.44
CA LEU A 32 5.45 -9.29 3.85
C LEU A 32 5.78 -10.40 4.84
N GLY A 33 5.06 -10.44 5.95
CA GLY A 33 5.17 -11.49 6.96
C GLY A 33 6.30 -11.27 7.97
N GLU A 34 6.64 -10.04 8.22
CA GLU A 34 7.62 -9.56 9.19
C GLU A 34 7.27 -9.92 10.64
N GLY A 35 5.99 -10.22 10.94
CA GLY A 35 5.56 -10.69 12.26
C GLY A 35 6.27 -11.95 12.76
N CYS A 36 6.88 -12.72 11.86
CA CYS A 36 7.72 -13.86 12.25
C CYS A 36 8.94 -13.44 13.08
N LEU A 37 9.44 -12.21 12.92
CA LEU A 37 10.60 -11.68 13.67
C LEU A 37 10.28 -11.51 15.16
N ILE A 38 9.02 -11.17 15.48
CA ILE A 38 8.55 -11.06 16.87
C ILE A 38 7.89 -12.34 17.39
N GLY A 39 8.10 -13.46 16.70
CA GLY A 39 7.64 -14.77 17.15
C GLY A 39 6.15 -15.05 16.92
N GLN A 40 5.46 -14.32 16.03
CA GLN A 40 4.08 -14.66 15.66
C GLN A 40 4.03 -16.03 14.96
N PRO A 41 3.39 -17.07 15.56
CA PRO A 41 3.41 -18.41 15.01
C PRO A 41 2.42 -18.57 13.84
N LEU A 42 1.37 -17.77 13.79
CA LEU A 42 0.32 -17.83 12.79
C LEU A 42 0.22 -16.52 12.01
N ARG A 43 -0.10 -16.65 10.74
CA ARG A 43 -0.42 -15.49 9.92
C ARG A 43 -1.88 -15.11 10.12
N LEU A 44 -2.12 -13.85 10.47
CA LEU A 44 -3.46 -13.31 10.71
C LEU A 44 -4.18 -12.95 9.41
N ALA A 45 -3.47 -12.85 8.31
CA ALA A 45 -3.98 -12.40 7.03
C ALA A 45 -3.56 -13.32 5.88
N THR A 46 -4.35 -13.31 4.82
CA THR A 46 -4.07 -13.98 3.55
C THR A 46 -3.46 -12.98 2.57
N ALA A 47 -2.39 -13.38 1.90
CA ALA A 47 -1.76 -12.58 0.84
C ALA A 47 -2.10 -13.20 -0.52
N SER A 48 -2.60 -12.41 -1.44
CA SER A 48 -2.99 -12.83 -2.80
C SER A 48 -2.41 -11.88 -3.84
N ALA A 49 -1.78 -12.44 -4.88
CA ALA A 49 -1.27 -11.66 -5.99
C ALA A 49 -2.41 -10.98 -6.76
N MET A 50 -2.28 -9.68 -7.03
CA MET A 50 -3.19 -8.90 -7.88
C MET A 50 -2.69 -8.80 -9.32
N THR A 51 -1.37 -8.90 -9.49
CA THR A 51 -0.67 -8.89 -10.78
C THR A 51 0.34 -10.02 -10.78
N ASP A 52 1.05 -10.22 -11.88
CA ASP A 52 2.25 -11.05 -11.87
C ASP A 52 3.24 -10.50 -10.84
N CYS A 53 3.74 -11.37 -9.96
CA CYS A 53 4.59 -10.98 -8.85
C CYS A 53 5.89 -11.77 -8.83
N VAL A 54 6.98 -11.07 -8.57
CA VAL A 54 8.27 -11.67 -8.25
C VAL A 54 8.58 -11.37 -6.80
N THR A 55 8.71 -12.43 -5.98
CA THR A 55 9.01 -12.30 -4.56
C THR A 55 10.26 -13.08 -4.19
N MET A 56 11.03 -12.57 -3.25
CA MET A 56 12.17 -13.26 -2.65
C MET A 56 11.77 -13.73 -1.25
N ARG A 57 11.86 -15.04 -1.01
CA ARG A 57 11.69 -15.62 0.32
C ARG A 57 12.96 -15.38 1.14
N VAL A 58 12.77 -14.85 2.34
CA VAL A 58 13.85 -14.62 3.32
C VAL A 58 13.54 -15.42 4.58
N GLU A 59 14.44 -16.31 4.96
CA GLU A 59 14.30 -17.09 6.20
C GLU A 59 14.47 -16.16 7.40
N LYS A 60 13.79 -16.50 8.52
CA LYS A 60 13.83 -15.69 9.74
C LYS A 60 15.27 -15.50 10.25
N VAL A 61 16.02 -16.59 10.32
CA VAL A 61 17.41 -16.58 10.83
C VAL A 61 18.30 -15.68 9.99
N GLU A 62 18.17 -15.71 8.67
CA GLU A 62 18.95 -14.84 7.78
C GLU A 62 18.57 -13.37 7.93
N MET A 63 17.29 -13.08 8.09
CA MET A 63 16.83 -11.70 8.32
C MET A 63 17.35 -11.17 9.68
N GLU A 64 17.27 -11.97 10.73
CA GLU A 64 17.81 -11.62 12.05
C GLU A 64 19.34 -11.39 12.01
N ARG A 65 20.06 -12.20 11.23
CA ARG A 65 21.49 -12.02 11.00
C ARG A 65 21.78 -10.69 10.30
N VAL A 66 21.14 -10.42 9.19
CA VAL A 66 21.35 -9.18 8.41
C VAL A 66 20.99 -7.94 9.25
N LEU A 67 19.89 -8.01 10.02
CA LEU A 67 19.52 -6.92 10.93
C LEU A 67 20.54 -6.66 12.02
N ARG A 68 21.31 -7.67 12.45
CA ARG A 68 22.35 -7.53 13.46
C ARG A 68 23.66 -7.03 12.86
N ASP A 69 24.04 -7.58 11.71
CA ASP A 69 25.37 -7.41 11.13
C ASP A 69 25.47 -6.18 10.22
N GLU A 70 24.33 -5.65 9.72
CA GLU A 70 24.25 -4.55 8.77
C GLU A 70 23.43 -3.35 9.31
N PRO A 71 24.07 -2.41 10.03
CA PRO A 71 23.38 -1.30 10.70
C PRO A 71 22.56 -0.40 9.74
N GLU A 72 23.07 -0.15 8.53
CA GLU A 72 22.37 0.67 7.55
C GLU A 72 21.08 -0.02 7.02
N PHE A 73 21.15 -1.34 6.86
CA PHE A 73 19.96 -2.11 6.51
C PHE A 73 18.93 -2.09 7.64
N SER A 74 19.37 -2.26 8.88
CA SER A 74 18.52 -2.21 10.08
C SER A 74 17.79 -0.88 10.18
N LYS A 75 18.52 0.22 10.01
CA LYS A 75 17.94 1.57 9.99
C LYS A 75 16.89 1.73 8.90
N MET A 76 17.19 1.28 7.67
CA MET A 76 16.25 1.29 6.56
C MET A 76 15.00 0.45 6.86
N PHE A 77 15.17 -0.76 7.38
CA PHE A 77 14.07 -1.66 7.71
C PHE A 77 13.16 -1.08 8.80
N VAL A 78 13.74 -0.52 9.86
CA VAL A 78 12.98 0.17 10.92
C VAL A 78 12.21 1.36 10.34
N SER A 79 12.83 2.19 9.52
CA SER A 79 12.15 3.31 8.86
C SER A 79 10.96 2.83 8.02
N HIS A 80 11.14 1.75 7.25
CA HIS A 80 10.07 1.15 6.46
C HIS A 80 8.88 0.68 7.34
N ILE A 81 9.16 0.03 8.47
CA ILE A 81 8.11 -0.42 9.40
C ILE A 81 7.39 0.78 10.03
N LEU A 82 8.11 1.83 10.42
CA LEU A 82 7.52 3.04 11.00
C LEU A 82 6.65 3.79 9.97
N GLU A 83 7.08 3.89 8.73
CA GLU A 83 6.27 4.49 7.64
C GLU A 83 5.01 3.70 7.38
N ARG A 84 5.11 2.37 7.41
CA ARG A 84 3.93 1.51 7.29
C ARG A 84 2.98 1.68 8.47
N ASN A 85 3.49 1.79 9.70
CA ASN A 85 2.68 2.07 10.87
C ASN A 85 1.96 3.41 10.75
N ALA A 86 2.63 4.47 10.32
CA ALA A 86 2.02 5.77 10.08
C ALA A 86 0.86 5.70 9.05
N ARG A 87 1.03 4.93 7.97
CA ARG A 87 -0.06 4.68 6.99
C ARG A 87 -1.26 3.97 7.62
N VAL A 88 -1.02 2.98 8.48
CA VAL A 88 -2.10 2.28 9.19
C VAL A 88 -2.84 3.22 10.15
N GLU A 89 -2.13 4.11 10.83
CA GLU A 89 -2.74 5.14 11.68
C GLU A 89 -3.60 6.12 10.86
N GLU A 90 -3.10 6.58 9.71
CA GLU A 90 -3.87 7.42 8.79
C GLU A 90 -5.14 6.72 8.27
N ASP A 91 -5.04 5.43 7.93
CA ASP A 91 -6.19 4.64 7.49
C ASP A 91 -7.20 4.44 8.62
N LEU A 92 -6.75 4.30 9.87
CA LEU A 92 -7.63 4.24 11.04
C LEU A 92 -8.36 5.57 11.24
N VAL A 93 -7.68 6.70 11.17
CA VAL A 93 -8.29 8.04 11.23
C VAL A 93 -9.32 8.21 10.12
N ASP A 94 -9.00 7.77 8.90
CA ASP A 94 -9.92 7.80 7.77
C ASP A 94 -11.19 6.96 8.02
N GLN A 95 -11.02 5.78 8.62
CA GLN A 95 -12.15 4.91 9.00
C GLN A 95 -13.04 5.52 10.08
N LEU A 96 -12.47 6.24 11.03
CA LEU A 96 -13.19 6.81 12.16
C LEU A 96 -13.96 8.10 11.80
N PHE A 97 -13.41 8.95 10.95
CA PHE A 97 -13.90 10.30 10.75
C PHE A 97 -14.43 10.60 9.34
N ASN A 98 -14.04 9.84 8.33
CA ASN A 98 -14.46 10.10 6.96
C ASN A 98 -15.69 9.31 6.51
N SER A 99 -16.55 9.93 5.70
CA SER A 99 -17.68 9.27 5.08
C SER A 99 -17.22 8.16 4.11
N THR A 100 -18.11 7.20 3.84
CA THR A 100 -17.83 6.13 2.87
C THR A 100 -17.46 6.67 1.48
N GLU A 101 -18.04 7.81 1.09
CA GLU A 101 -17.75 8.48 -0.17
C GLU A 101 -16.30 9.00 -0.21
N LYS A 102 -15.88 9.70 0.85
CA LYS A 102 -14.51 10.21 1.01
C LYS A 102 -13.51 9.07 1.05
N ARG A 103 -13.78 8.00 1.79
CA ARG A 103 -12.91 6.81 1.83
C ARG A 103 -12.75 6.17 0.46
N LEU A 104 -13.83 6.08 -0.33
CA LEU A 104 -13.74 5.59 -1.71
C LEU A 104 -12.88 6.50 -2.59
N ALA A 105 -13.08 7.82 -2.50
CA ALA A 105 -12.30 8.78 -3.26
C ALA A 105 -10.80 8.70 -2.91
N ARG A 106 -10.45 8.59 -1.62
CA ARG A 106 -9.07 8.39 -1.17
C ARG A 106 -8.47 7.11 -1.72
N ALA A 107 -9.19 5.99 -1.62
CA ALA A 107 -8.73 4.70 -2.14
C ALA A 107 -8.45 4.77 -3.66
N LEU A 108 -9.31 5.42 -4.44
CA LEU A 108 -9.11 5.59 -5.87
C LEU A 108 -7.89 6.46 -6.20
N LEU A 109 -7.68 7.55 -5.48
CA LEU A 109 -6.51 8.42 -5.65
C LEU A 109 -5.20 7.68 -5.32
N LEU A 110 -5.17 6.91 -4.24
CA LEU A 110 -4.02 6.09 -3.87
C LEU A 110 -3.72 5.01 -4.92
N LEU A 111 -4.75 4.34 -5.43
CA LEU A 111 -4.60 3.34 -6.50
C LEU A 111 -4.11 3.92 -7.82
N ALA A 112 -4.44 5.19 -8.10
CA ALA A 112 -3.96 5.95 -9.24
C ALA A 112 -2.59 6.60 -9.03
N ASN A 113 -1.87 6.24 -7.95
CA ASN A 113 -0.57 6.82 -7.55
C ASN A 113 -0.59 8.35 -7.45
N PHE A 114 -1.73 8.94 -7.07
CA PHE A 114 -1.83 10.38 -6.88
C PHE A 114 -0.91 10.82 -5.73
N GLY A 115 -0.02 11.75 -5.98
CA GLY A 115 0.90 12.30 -4.98
C GLY A 115 2.39 12.10 -5.30
N GLU A 116 2.77 11.16 -6.15
CA GLU A 116 4.18 10.99 -6.53
C GLU A 116 4.64 12.09 -7.52
N ASN A 117 3.77 12.53 -8.44
CA ASN A 117 4.10 13.58 -9.41
C ASN A 117 2.96 14.60 -9.61
N GLY A 118 1.90 14.59 -8.79
CA GLY A 118 0.71 15.43 -8.96
C GLY A 118 -0.14 15.06 -10.17
N HIS A 119 0.19 13.97 -10.86
CA HIS A 119 -0.59 13.40 -11.96
C HIS A 119 -1.18 12.06 -11.53
N THR A 120 -2.37 11.75 -12.03
CA THR A 120 -2.99 10.43 -11.85
C THR A 120 -2.53 9.52 -12.98
N GLU A 121 -2.20 8.28 -12.64
CA GLU A 121 -1.92 7.23 -13.61
C GLU A 121 -3.15 6.35 -13.81
N PRO A 122 -3.39 5.84 -15.04
CA PRO A 122 -4.45 4.86 -15.26
C PRO A 122 -4.23 3.63 -14.37
N ILE A 123 -5.29 3.17 -13.72
CA ILE A 123 -5.23 1.99 -12.87
C ILE A 123 -5.16 0.74 -13.75
N LYS A 124 -3.96 0.25 -13.99
CA LYS A 124 -3.69 -0.93 -14.85
C LYS A 124 -4.17 -2.25 -14.25
N SER A 125 -4.30 -2.32 -12.93
CA SER A 125 -4.76 -3.53 -12.23
C SER A 125 -6.26 -3.71 -12.40
N LYS A 126 -6.75 -4.94 -12.57
CA LYS A 126 -8.18 -5.26 -12.57
C LYS A 126 -8.75 -5.07 -11.16
N ILE A 127 -9.25 -3.86 -10.86
CA ILE A 127 -9.88 -3.54 -9.58
C ILE A 127 -11.39 -3.66 -9.75
N THR A 128 -11.99 -4.56 -8.95
CA THR A 128 -13.44 -4.75 -8.95
C THR A 128 -14.12 -3.85 -7.91
N GLN A 129 -15.40 -3.52 -8.14
CA GLN A 129 -16.19 -2.81 -7.12
C GLN A 129 -16.32 -3.58 -5.81
N GLN A 130 -16.25 -4.92 -5.86
CA GLN A 130 -16.23 -5.75 -4.68
C GLN A 130 -14.93 -5.55 -3.88
N MET A 131 -13.79 -5.53 -4.55
CA MET A 131 -12.49 -5.24 -3.92
C MET A 131 -12.46 -3.84 -3.29
N LEU A 132 -12.99 -2.83 -3.98
CA LEU A 132 -13.11 -1.48 -3.41
C LEU A 132 -14.00 -1.47 -2.16
N ALA A 133 -15.09 -2.24 -2.16
CA ALA A 133 -15.97 -2.37 -1.01
C ALA A 133 -15.26 -3.00 0.20
N GLU A 134 -14.45 -4.03 -0.04
CA GLU A 134 -13.63 -4.70 0.97
C GLU A 134 -12.51 -3.78 1.52
N MET A 135 -11.92 -2.94 0.65
CA MET A 135 -10.89 -1.97 1.04
C MET A 135 -11.44 -0.88 1.98
N ILE A 136 -12.63 -0.37 1.68
CA ILE A 136 -13.20 0.76 2.46
C ILE A 136 -14.22 0.33 3.51
N GLY A 137 -14.40 -0.99 3.71
CA GLY A 137 -15.31 -1.51 4.74
C GLY A 137 -16.79 -1.19 4.47
N THR A 138 -17.27 -1.39 3.24
CA THR A 138 -18.65 -1.12 2.83
C THR A 138 -19.24 -2.22 1.94
N THR A 139 -20.38 -1.99 1.32
CA THR A 139 -21.01 -2.92 0.39
C THR A 139 -20.73 -2.56 -1.06
N ARG A 140 -20.68 -3.58 -1.95
CA ARG A 140 -20.55 -3.39 -3.41
C ARG A 140 -21.59 -2.43 -3.97
N THR A 141 -22.83 -2.51 -3.47
CA THR A 141 -23.94 -1.65 -3.93
C THR A 141 -23.64 -0.17 -3.64
N ARG A 142 -23.12 0.15 -2.45
CA ARG A 142 -22.72 1.52 -2.10
C ARG A 142 -21.57 2.01 -2.98
N VAL A 143 -20.55 1.17 -3.20
CA VAL A 143 -19.46 1.49 -4.12
C VAL A 143 -19.99 1.76 -5.52
N SER A 144 -20.84 0.89 -6.06
CA SER A 144 -21.45 1.08 -7.39
C SER A 144 -22.17 2.42 -7.51
N ARG A 145 -22.94 2.81 -6.47
CA ARG A 145 -23.61 4.11 -6.42
C ARG A 145 -22.63 5.27 -6.50
N PHE A 146 -21.59 5.27 -5.66
CA PHE A 146 -20.58 6.35 -5.62
C PHE A 146 -19.73 6.38 -6.91
N MET A 147 -19.37 5.24 -7.49
CA MET A 147 -18.65 5.18 -8.76
C MET A 147 -19.48 5.81 -9.90
N ASN A 148 -20.79 5.54 -9.96
CA ASN A 148 -21.67 6.17 -10.93
C ASN A 148 -21.77 7.69 -10.71
N GLN A 149 -21.86 8.14 -9.46
CA GLN A 149 -21.85 9.55 -9.10
C GLN A 149 -20.53 10.21 -9.51
N PHE A 150 -19.38 9.62 -9.19
CA PHE A 150 -18.07 10.16 -9.57
C PHE A 150 -17.90 10.25 -11.07
N ARG A 151 -18.41 9.25 -11.81
CA ARG A 151 -18.41 9.28 -13.26
C ARG A 151 -19.30 10.40 -13.81
N SER A 152 -20.51 10.59 -13.28
CA SER A 152 -21.41 11.66 -13.73
C SER A 152 -20.86 13.06 -13.46
N LEU A 153 -20.00 13.20 -12.42
CA LEU A 153 -19.32 14.45 -12.08
C LEU A 153 -17.98 14.64 -12.83
N GLY A 154 -17.59 13.70 -13.69
CA GLY A 154 -16.33 13.75 -14.41
C GLY A 154 -15.09 13.57 -13.54
N TYR A 155 -15.22 12.92 -12.39
CA TYR A 155 -14.09 12.62 -11.48
C TYR A 155 -13.36 11.33 -11.83
N ILE A 156 -14.04 10.42 -12.50
CA ILE A 156 -13.49 9.17 -13.02
C ILE A 156 -14.04 8.87 -14.41
N ASP A 157 -13.28 8.09 -15.18
CA ASP A 157 -13.70 7.60 -16.49
C ASP A 157 -13.32 6.13 -16.71
N TYR A 158 -13.93 5.51 -17.75
CA TYR A 158 -13.68 4.13 -18.16
C TYR A 158 -13.38 4.06 -19.65
N ASN A 159 -12.10 4.21 -20.01
CA ASN A 159 -11.60 4.08 -21.39
C ASN A 159 -10.74 2.80 -21.51
N GLY A 160 -11.37 1.62 -21.27
CA GLY A 160 -10.63 0.35 -21.18
C GLY A 160 -9.98 0.12 -19.82
N HIS A 161 -9.62 1.19 -19.12
CA HIS A 161 -9.09 1.20 -17.76
C HIS A 161 -9.86 2.20 -16.90
N LEU A 162 -9.77 2.05 -15.58
CA LEU A 162 -10.29 3.05 -14.65
C LEU A 162 -9.31 4.22 -14.61
N GLU A 163 -9.74 5.37 -15.07
CA GLU A 163 -9.03 6.64 -15.01
C GLU A 163 -9.60 7.48 -13.88
N VAL A 164 -8.72 8.05 -13.05
CA VAL A 164 -9.09 8.90 -11.92
C VAL A 164 -8.57 10.30 -12.20
N HIS A 165 -9.47 11.28 -12.21
CA HIS A 165 -9.10 12.67 -12.44
C HIS A 165 -8.72 13.39 -11.13
N ARG A 166 -7.81 14.34 -11.22
CA ARG A 166 -7.39 15.17 -10.09
C ARG A 166 -8.56 15.89 -9.40
N SER A 167 -9.62 16.20 -10.17
CA SER A 167 -10.84 16.83 -9.66
C SER A 167 -11.55 16.00 -8.57
N LEU A 168 -11.26 14.70 -8.44
CA LEU A 168 -11.76 13.86 -7.35
C LEU A 168 -11.34 14.39 -5.96
N LEU A 169 -10.24 15.16 -5.87
CA LEU A 169 -9.84 15.86 -4.65
C LEU A 169 -10.90 16.84 -4.14
N ASN A 170 -11.76 17.37 -5.01
CA ASN A 170 -12.79 18.32 -4.61
C ASN A 170 -13.80 17.72 -3.61
N ILE A 171 -13.92 16.39 -3.54
CA ILE A 171 -14.72 15.70 -2.52
C ILE A 171 -14.21 15.98 -1.09
N PHE A 172 -12.91 16.26 -0.95
CA PHE A 172 -12.28 16.57 0.32
C PHE A 172 -12.28 18.07 0.61
N LEU A 173 -12.15 18.90 -0.42
CA LEU A 173 -12.00 20.35 -0.28
C LEU A 173 -13.30 21.05 0.16
N GLY A 174 -14.46 20.38 0.07
CA GLY A 174 -15.75 20.93 0.50
C GLY A 174 -15.90 21.17 2.01
N ASP A 175 -15.04 20.55 2.85
CA ASP A 175 -15.20 20.59 4.32
C ASP A 175 -14.00 21.15 5.11
N GLN A 176 -12.78 21.22 4.52
CA GLN A 176 -11.62 21.91 5.16
C GLN A 176 -10.43 22.03 4.18
N PRO A 177 -9.75 23.18 4.07
CA PRO A 177 -8.73 23.40 3.04
C PRO A 177 -7.32 22.86 3.32
N ASN A 178 -7.01 22.19 4.44
CA ASN A 178 -5.61 22.06 4.86
C ASN A 178 -5.07 20.67 5.23
N THR A 179 -5.87 19.58 5.24
CA THR A 179 -5.37 18.32 5.82
C THR A 179 -4.75 17.37 4.80
N ILE A 180 -5.22 17.34 3.57
CA ILE A 180 -4.78 16.36 2.55
C ILE A 180 -3.60 16.86 1.74
N GLU A 181 -3.55 18.13 1.39
CA GLU A 181 -2.34 18.73 0.77
C GLU A 181 -1.16 18.68 1.74
N ALA A 182 -1.39 18.89 3.04
CA ALA A 182 -0.36 18.76 4.07
C ALA A 182 0.13 17.32 4.26
N ALA A 183 -0.76 16.32 4.19
CA ALA A 183 -0.39 14.90 4.28
C ALA A 183 0.33 14.43 3.01
N ALA A 184 -0.15 14.79 1.82
CA ALA A 184 0.51 14.49 0.55
C ALA A 184 1.86 15.19 0.41
N MET A 185 1.98 16.46 0.85
CA MET A 185 3.25 17.18 0.89
C MET A 185 4.22 16.62 1.92
N LYS A 186 3.74 16.18 3.09
CA LYS A 186 4.59 15.51 4.09
C LYS A 186 5.10 14.16 3.58
N SER A 187 4.25 13.34 2.97
CA SER A 187 4.63 12.06 2.37
C SER A 187 5.65 12.26 1.23
N ALA A 188 5.43 13.23 0.34
CA ALA A 188 6.36 13.58 -0.73
C ALA A 188 7.68 14.18 -0.21
N ALA A 189 7.65 14.95 0.88
CA ALA A 189 8.84 15.53 1.49
C ALA A 189 9.69 14.47 2.21
N ILE A 190 9.06 13.47 2.83
CA ILE A 190 9.73 12.33 3.45
C ILE A 190 10.40 11.47 2.35
N LYS A 191 9.71 11.18 1.24
CA LYS A 191 10.29 10.47 0.08
C LYS A 191 11.50 11.21 -0.51
N ARG A 192 11.42 12.53 -0.72
CA ARG A 192 12.55 13.32 -1.26
C ARG A 192 13.80 13.30 -0.37
N LYS A 193 13.63 13.20 0.95
CA LYS A 193 14.77 13.05 1.88
C LYS A 193 15.42 11.67 1.83
N GLN A 194 14.71 10.64 1.38
CA GLN A 194 15.20 9.26 1.29
C GLN A 194 15.85 8.94 -0.07
N GLU A 195 15.51 9.66 -1.12
CA GLU A 195 16.11 9.52 -2.47
C GLU A 195 17.60 9.89 -2.52
N SER A 196 18.17 10.45 -1.45
CA SER A 196 19.61 10.76 -1.38
C SER A 196 20.53 9.53 -1.27
N VAL A 197 19.97 8.31 -1.02
CA VAL A 197 20.72 7.05 -1.11
C VAL A 197 19.96 6.10 -2.05
N PRO A 198 20.44 5.85 -3.28
CA PRO A 198 19.71 5.02 -4.25
C PRO A 198 19.47 3.62 -3.70
N PHE A 199 18.22 3.22 -3.61
CA PHE A 199 17.78 1.86 -3.21
C PHE A 199 18.42 0.75 -4.07
N SER A 200 18.89 1.09 -5.28
CA SER A 200 19.69 0.22 -6.15
C SER A 200 21.00 -0.23 -5.52
N THR A 201 21.61 0.60 -4.68
CA THR A 201 22.84 0.25 -3.94
C THR A 201 22.50 -0.70 -2.78
N GLN A 202 21.37 -0.51 -2.13
CA GLN A 202 20.86 -1.35 -1.06
C GLN A 202 20.39 -2.73 -1.57
N ARG A 203 19.80 -2.81 -2.79
CA ARG A 203 19.48 -4.07 -3.49
C ARG A 203 20.71 -4.95 -3.69
N LYS A 204 21.84 -4.35 -4.03
CA LYS A 204 23.10 -5.10 -4.24
C LYS A 204 23.63 -5.65 -2.91
N MET A 205 23.44 -4.96 -1.79
CA MET A 205 23.86 -5.43 -0.46
C MET A 205 22.99 -6.62 0.00
N VAL A 206 21.65 -6.49 -0.02
CA VAL A 206 20.74 -7.58 0.37
C VAL A 206 20.97 -8.82 -0.49
N ARG A 207 21.05 -8.66 -1.82
CA ARG A 207 21.27 -9.77 -2.75
C ARG A 207 22.66 -10.40 -2.58
N ARG A 208 23.71 -9.61 -2.36
CA ARG A 208 25.08 -10.11 -2.12
C ARG A 208 25.19 -10.89 -0.82
N GLU A 209 24.60 -10.42 0.27
CA GLU A 209 24.72 -11.07 1.58
C GLU A 209 23.87 -12.34 1.69
N ILE A 210 22.67 -12.38 1.06
CA ILE A 210 21.83 -13.57 1.03
C ILE A 210 22.41 -14.64 0.07
N GLN A 211 23.11 -14.24 -1.00
CA GLN A 211 23.70 -15.16 -1.98
C GLN A 211 25.10 -15.67 -1.64
N LYS A 212 25.79 -15.13 -0.62
CA LYS A 212 27.18 -15.47 -0.32
C LYS A 212 27.41 -16.84 0.32
N ARG A 213 26.35 -17.65 0.60
CA ARG A 213 26.55 -19.04 1.04
C ARG A 213 25.57 -20.00 0.37
N PRO A 214 26.10 -21.06 -0.30
CA PRO A 214 25.29 -22.22 -0.62
C PRO A 214 24.88 -22.94 0.68
N VAL A 215 23.64 -23.41 0.67
CA VAL A 215 23.10 -24.32 1.69
C VAL A 215 24.01 -25.54 1.79
N GLN A 216 24.61 -25.77 2.95
CA GLN A 216 25.10 -27.08 3.35
C GLN A 216 23.97 -27.88 3.94
#